data_e23f6df682bb4b53998dc6de39f69d86
#
_entry.id   e23f6df682bb4b53998dc6de39f69d86
#
_cell.length_a   1.000
_cell.length_b   1.000
_cell.length_c   1.000
_cell.angle_alpha   90.00
_cell.angle_beta   90.00
_cell.angle_gamma   90.00
#
_symmetry.space_group_name_H-M   'P 1'
#
loop_
_entity.id
_entity.type
_entity.pdbx_description
1 polymer ?
#
loop_
_entity_poly.entity_id
_entity_poly.type
_entity_poly.pdbx_seq_one_letter_code
_entity_poly.pdbx_strand_id
1 'polypeptide(L)'
;MWCTVTEPLQGPLEDRHRALGASFAEFGGWLMPVSYAGTVAEHNATRNAVGLFDVSHLGKALVRGPGAAEFVNSALTNDLRRIGPGKAQYTLCCTCLLYTSPSPRDS
;
A
#
# COMPACT_ATOMS: atom_id res chain seq x y z
N MET A 1 10.87 23.52 -17.93
CA MET A 1 10.14 22.53 -17.13
C MET A 1 10.06 21.24 -17.95
N TRP A 2 10.93 20.31 -17.63
CA TRP A 2 11.03 19.04 -18.35
C TRP A 2 10.04 18.06 -17.69
N CYS A 3 8.92 17.86 -18.34
CA CYS A 3 8.01 16.78 -17.99
C CYS A 3 8.61 15.49 -18.55
N THR A 4 9.48 14.85 -17.82
CA THR A 4 9.83 13.46 -18.10
C THR A 4 8.56 12.63 -17.83
N VAL A 5 7.90 12.24 -18.90
CA VAL A 5 6.87 11.20 -18.84
C VAL A 5 7.62 9.92 -18.49
N THR A 6 7.75 9.66 -17.20
CA THR A 6 8.30 8.39 -16.73
C THR A 6 7.22 7.34 -16.95
N GLU A 7 7.54 6.29 -17.68
CA GLU A 7 6.61 5.17 -17.82
C GLU A 7 6.24 4.63 -16.44
N PRO A 8 4.97 4.26 -16.20
CA PRO A 8 4.56 3.73 -14.92
C PRO A 8 5.30 2.43 -14.60
N LEU A 9 5.67 2.27 -13.34
CA LEU A 9 6.33 1.06 -12.86
C LEU A 9 5.38 -0.13 -12.93
N GLN A 10 5.92 -1.28 -13.30
CA GLN A 10 5.17 -2.53 -13.37
C GLN A 10 5.31 -3.31 -12.07
N GLY A 11 4.21 -3.84 -11.57
CA GLY A 11 4.21 -4.70 -10.39
C GLY A 11 4.73 -6.11 -10.68
N PRO A 12 5.13 -6.85 -9.67
CA PRO A 12 5.68 -8.21 -9.84
C PRO A 12 4.65 -9.22 -10.35
N LEU A 13 3.37 -8.94 -10.22
CA LEU A 13 2.27 -9.82 -10.65
C LEU A 13 1.58 -9.36 -11.94
N GLU A 14 2.14 -8.38 -12.65
CA GLU A 14 1.49 -7.81 -13.85
C GLU A 14 1.14 -8.86 -14.89
N ASP A 15 2.05 -9.78 -15.19
CA ASP A 15 1.81 -10.83 -16.18
C ASP A 15 0.63 -11.72 -15.79
N ARG A 16 0.48 -12.02 -14.51
CA ARG A 16 -0.64 -12.80 -14.01
C ARG A 16 -1.95 -12.04 -14.10
N HIS A 17 -1.95 -10.76 -13.82
CA HIS A 17 -3.13 -9.90 -13.99
C HIS A 17 -3.55 -9.81 -15.45
N ARG A 18 -2.58 -9.67 -16.37
CA ARG A 18 -2.86 -9.67 -17.83
C ARG A 18 -3.45 -11.00 -18.29
N ALA A 19 -2.90 -12.11 -17.83
CA ALA A 19 -3.41 -13.44 -18.17
C ALA A 19 -4.85 -13.66 -17.69
N LEU A 20 -5.26 -13.00 -16.61
CA LEU A 20 -6.62 -13.04 -16.08
C LEU A 20 -7.56 -12.00 -16.73
N GLY A 21 -7.09 -11.24 -17.69
CA GLY A 21 -7.89 -10.26 -18.40
C GLY A 21 -8.17 -8.96 -17.64
N ALA A 22 -7.28 -8.58 -16.74
CA ALA A 22 -7.43 -7.35 -15.97
C ALA A 22 -7.36 -6.11 -16.85
N SER A 23 -8.14 -5.10 -16.50
CA SER A 23 -7.94 -3.72 -16.97
C SER A 23 -6.98 -3.00 -16.03
N PHE A 24 -6.14 -2.14 -16.60
CA PHE A 24 -5.10 -1.44 -15.85
C PHE A 24 -5.30 0.05 -15.86
N ALA A 25 -4.85 0.71 -14.81
CA ALA A 25 -4.73 2.15 -14.73
C ALA A 25 -3.45 2.54 -13.98
N GLU A 26 -2.96 3.73 -14.24
CA GLU A 26 -1.85 4.29 -13.49
C GLU A 26 -2.33 4.76 -12.12
N PHE A 27 -1.64 4.33 -11.08
CA PHE A 27 -1.93 4.72 -9.72
C PHE A 27 -0.62 4.95 -8.95
N GLY A 28 -0.39 6.21 -8.58
CA GLY A 28 0.79 6.60 -7.82
C GLY A 28 2.12 6.27 -8.52
N GLY A 29 2.19 6.35 -9.84
CA GLY A 29 3.36 6.01 -10.65
C GLY A 29 3.52 4.52 -10.93
N TRP A 30 2.53 3.71 -10.60
CA TRP A 30 2.49 2.28 -10.87
C TRP A 30 1.34 1.92 -11.79
N LEU A 31 1.56 0.95 -12.67
CA LEU A 31 0.51 0.35 -13.48
C LEU A 31 -0.15 -0.77 -12.66
N MET A 32 -1.39 -0.53 -12.23
CA MET A 32 -2.10 -1.44 -11.34
C MET A 32 -3.38 -1.98 -11.97
N PRO A 33 -3.77 -3.23 -11.66
CA PRO A 33 -5.05 -3.76 -12.10
C PRO A 33 -6.21 -3.04 -11.38
N VAL A 34 -7.23 -2.70 -12.13
CA VAL A 34 -8.42 -1.98 -11.63
C VAL A 34 -9.62 -2.90 -11.52
N SER A 35 -9.84 -3.72 -12.52
CA SER A 35 -10.97 -4.63 -12.55
C SER A 35 -10.70 -5.84 -13.46
N TYR A 36 -11.44 -6.90 -13.24
CA TYR A 36 -11.42 -8.13 -14.05
C TYR A 36 -12.79 -8.39 -14.67
N ALA A 37 -13.74 -8.88 -13.89
CA ALA A 37 -15.09 -9.18 -14.34
C ALA A 37 -16.07 -7.98 -14.23
N GLY A 38 -15.63 -6.91 -13.61
CA GLY A 38 -16.43 -5.71 -13.39
C GLY A 38 -16.66 -5.41 -11.91
N THR A 39 -16.81 -4.13 -11.60
CA THR A 39 -16.85 -3.62 -10.23
C THR A 39 -17.95 -4.26 -9.37
N VAL A 40 -19.15 -4.42 -9.92
CA VAL A 40 -20.29 -4.96 -9.17
C VAL A 40 -20.10 -6.44 -8.86
N ALA A 41 -19.65 -7.22 -9.83
CA ALA A 41 -19.41 -8.66 -9.64
C ALA A 41 -18.29 -8.90 -8.62
N GLU A 42 -17.20 -8.16 -8.69
CA GLU A 42 -16.06 -8.28 -7.78
C GLU A 42 -16.41 -7.79 -6.38
N HIS A 43 -17.19 -6.74 -6.25
CA HIS A 43 -17.69 -6.26 -4.96
C HIS A 43 -18.55 -7.34 -4.29
N ASN A 44 -19.49 -7.94 -5.01
CA ASN A 44 -20.34 -8.98 -4.49
C ASN A 44 -19.53 -10.23 -4.08
N ALA A 45 -18.53 -10.61 -4.87
CA ALA A 45 -17.63 -11.71 -4.52
C ALA A 45 -16.87 -11.44 -3.23
N THR A 46 -16.37 -10.23 -3.05
CA THR A 46 -15.66 -9.82 -1.83
C THR A 46 -16.58 -9.82 -0.60
N ARG A 47 -17.83 -9.39 -0.77
CA ARG A 47 -18.81 -9.32 0.34
C ARG A 47 -19.36 -10.69 0.73
N ASN A 48 -19.54 -11.59 -0.21
CA ASN A 48 -20.21 -12.88 0.01
C ASN A 48 -19.24 -14.06 0.14
N ALA A 49 -18.01 -13.90 -0.29
CA ALA A 49 -16.98 -14.94 -0.24
C ALA A 49 -15.63 -14.33 0.17
N VAL A 50 -14.74 -14.05 -0.80
CA VAL A 50 -13.40 -13.54 -0.52
C VAL A 50 -12.94 -12.62 -1.65
N GLY A 51 -12.15 -11.59 -1.29
CA GLY A 51 -11.45 -10.72 -2.23
C GLY A 51 -9.94 -10.80 -2.04
N LEU A 52 -9.21 -10.79 -3.15
CA LEU A 52 -7.75 -10.74 -3.16
C LEU A 52 -7.32 -9.44 -3.82
N PHE A 53 -6.48 -8.68 -3.14
CA PHE A 53 -6.03 -7.36 -3.60
C PHE A 53 -4.51 -7.32 -3.71
N ASP A 54 -4.01 -6.90 -4.88
CA ASP A 54 -2.60 -6.63 -5.08
C ASP A 54 -2.26 -5.25 -4.52
N VAL A 55 -1.40 -5.21 -3.52
CA VAL A 55 -0.91 -3.99 -2.87
C VAL A 55 0.59 -3.79 -3.04
N SER A 56 1.17 -4.38 -4.07
CA SER A 56 2.60 -4.34 -4.35
C SER A 56 3.15 -2.91 -4.54
N HIS A 57 2.31 -1.95 -4.90
CA HIS A 57 2.68 -0.55 -5.07
C HIS A 57 2.91 0.20 -3.75
N LEU A 58 2.49 -0.36 -2.63
CA LEU A 58 2.70 0.26 -1.32
C LEU A 58 4.15 0.11 -0.86
N GLY A 59 4.70 1.17 -0.26
CA GLY A 59 6.04 1.15 0.29
C GLY A 59 6.17 0.20 1.48
N LYS A 60 7.33 -0.44 1.60
CA LYS A 60 7.69 -1.29 2.74
C LYS A 60 8.98 -0.76 3.32
N ALA A 61 9.04 -0.66 4.64
CA ALA A 61 10.24 -0.25 5.35
C ALA A 61 10.54 -1.22 6.48
N LEU A 62 11.82 -1.54 6.63
CA LEU A 62 12.31 -2.40 7.70
C LEU A 62 13.17 -1.58 8.65
N VAL A 63 12.73 -1.46 9.89
CA VAL A 63 13.46 -0.74 10.94
C VAL A 63 14.16 -1.75 11.83
N ARG A 64 15.49 -1.66 11.92
CA ARG A 64 16.33 -2.59 12.68
C ARG A 64 17.24 -1.84 13.64
N GLY A 65 17.69 -2.54 14.65
CA GLY A 65 18.68 -2.07 15.61
C GLY A 65 18.18 -2.07 17.05
N PRO A 66 19.06 -1.83 18.02
CA PRO A 66 18.70 -1.94 19.44
C PRO A 66 17.65 -0.92 19.91
N GLY A 67 17.52 0.22 19.25
CA GLY A 67 16.51 1.24 19.55
C GLY A 67 15.33 1.26 18.59
N ALA A 68 15.17 0.27 17.70
CA ALA A 68 14.15 0.28 16.64
C ALA A 68 12.73 0.35 17.19
N ALA A 69 12.38 -0.47 18.17
CA ALA A 69 11.04 -0.50 18.75
C ALA A 69 10.69 0.81 19.46
N GLU A 70 11.60 1.38 20.22
CA GLU A 70 11.40 2.66 20.90
C GLU A 70 11.25 3.81 19.91
N PHE A 71 12.07 3.83 18.85
CA PHE A 71 11.98 4.84 17.80
C PHE A 71 10.62 4.78 17.09
N VAL A 72 10.20 3.60 16.65
CA VAL A 72 8.90 3.40 15.99
C VAL A 72 7.76 3.81 16.90
N ASN A 73 7.81 3.42 18.18
CA ASN A 73 6.78 3.77 19.15
C ASN A 73 6.69 5.28 19.42
N SER A 74 7.82 5.99 19.35
CA SER A 74 7.84 7.45 19.52
C SER A 74 7.38 8.21 18.29
N ALA A 75 7.59 7.66 17.09
CA ALA A 75 7.32 8.33 15.83
C ALA A 75 5.88 8.12 15.30
N LEU A 76 5.24 7.04 15.69
CA LEU A 76 3.92 6.65 15.22
C LEU A 76 2.86 6.81 16.32
N THR A 77 1.60 6.89 15.90
CA THR A 77 0.49 7.26 16.80
C THR A 77 0.02 6.13 17.72
N ASN A 78 0.18 4.87 17.31
CA ASN A 78 -0.28 3.74 18.11
C ASN A 78 0.84 3.24 19.04
N ASP A 79 0.44 2.53 20.10
CA ASP A 79 1.37 2.00 21.10
C ASP A 79 1.87 0.61 20.70
N LEU A 80 3.13 0.52 20.28
CA LEU A 80 3.76 -0.73 19.87
C LEU A 80 3.85 -1.75 21.01
N ARG A 81 3.85 -1.30 22.26
CA ARG A 81 3.92 -2.17 23.45
C ARG A 81 2.69 -3.05 23.64
N ARG A 82 1.59 -2.72 22.94
CA ARG A 82 0.33 -3.49 23.00
C ARG A 82 0.37 -4.77 22.17
N ILE A 83 1.39 -4.93 21.33
CA ILE A 83 1.56 -6.11 20.47
C ILE A 83 2.93 -6.75 20.70
N GLY A 84 3.03 -8.04 20.41
CA GLY A 84 4.27 -8.80 20.48
C GLY A 84 4.74 -9.26 19.09
N PRO A 85 5.87 -9.96 19.02
CA PRO A 85 6.36 -10.56 17.79
C PRO A 85 5.29 -11.39 17.07
N GLY A 86 5.25 -11.28 15.74
CA GLY A 86 4.25 -11.96 14.90
C GLY A 86 2.87 -11.31 14.86
N LYS A 87 2.68 -10.17 15.52
CA LYS A 87 1.45 -9.40 15.48
C LYS A 87 1.61 -8.14 14.62
N ALA A 88 0.51 -7.71 14.01
CA ALA A 88 0.45 -6.49 13.23
C ALA A 88 -0.50 -5.48 13.87
N GLN A 89 -0.25 -4.22 13.64
CA GLN A 89 -1.01 -3.12 14.22
C GLN A 89 -1.12 -1.99 13.21
N TYR A 90 -2.34 -1.47 13.05
CA TYR A 90 -2.55 -0.26 12.26
C TYR A 90 -2.10 0.97 13.05
N THR A 91 -1.35 1.85 12.38
CA THR A 91 -0.84 3.08 12.97
C THR A 91 -0.75 4.19 11.94
N LEU A 92 -0.58 5.42 12.40
CA LEU A 92 -0.45 6.59 11.55
C LEU A 92 0.88 7.29 11.80
N CYS A 93 1.46 7.84 10.74
CA CYS A 93 2.59 8.76 10.83
C CYS A 93 2.06 10.18 10.54
N CYS A 94 2.12 11.06 11.53
CA CYS A 94 1.54 12.39 11.45
C CYS A 94 2.63 13.47 11.54
N THR A 95 2.45 14.55 10.79
CA THR A 95 3.30 15.75 10.91
C THR A 95 2.91 16.61 12.10
N CYS A 96 1.64 16.51 12.49
CA CYS A 96 1.06 17.13 13.68
C CYS A 96 0.00 16.17 14.20
N LEU A 97 -0.60 16.43 15.35
CA LEU A 97 -1.52 15.51 16.03
C LEU A 97 -2.68 14.96 15.18
N LEU A 98 -3.08 15.67 14.14
CA LEU A 98 -4.25 15.33 13.32
C LEU A 98 -3.95 15.16 11.83
N TYR A 99 -2.70 15.39 11.37
CA TYR A 99 -2.36 15.34 9.96
C TYR A 99 -1.35 14.23 9.69
N THR A 100 -1.64 13.37 8.72
CA THR A 100 -0.68 12.40 8.21
C THR A 100 0.46 13.12 7.49
N SER A 101 1.69 12.63 7.63
CA SER A 101 2.81 13.18 6.89
C SER A 101 2.59 12.94 5.39
N PRO A 102 3.01 13.89 4.54
CA PRO A 102 2.90 13.71 3.10
C PRO A 102 3.74 12.49 2.67
N SER A 103 3.18 11.71 1.75
CA SER A 103 3.93 10.65 1.12
C SER A 103 5.12 11.23 0.34
N PRO A 104 6.27 10.57 0.28
CA PRO A 104 7.37 10.99 -0.59
C PRO A 104 6.99 11.17 -2.06
N ARG A 105 5.83 10.68 -2.46
CA ARG A 105 5.27 10.82 -3.81
C ARG A 105 4.41 12.06 -3.99
N ASP A 106 4.00 12.71 -2.91
CA ASP A 106 3.14 13.90 -2.94
C ASP A 106 3.95 15.21 -2.91
N SER A 107 5.27 15.09 -2.82
CA SER A 107 6.21 16.22 -2.82
C SER A 107 6.84 16.46 -4.18
#